data_94d8dc8f90f897e5e7d5853e8efa32ba
#
_entry.id   94d8dc8f90f897e5e7d5853e8efa32ba
#
_cell.length_a   1.000
_cell.length_b   1.000
_cell.length_c   1.000
_cell.angle_alpha   90.00
_cell.angle_beta   90.00
_cell.angle_gamma   90.00
#
_symmetry.space_group_name_H-M   'P 1'
#
loop_
_entity.id
_entity.type
_entity.pdbx_description
1 polymer ?
#
loop_
_entity_poly.entity_id
_entity_poly.type
_entity_poly.pdbx_seq_one_letter_code
_entity_poly.pdbx_strand_id
1 'polypeptide(L)'
;MPSRARPGPTRKTAQEVSEGVALLRLTLFMLCGSMLVSTIPPLRGVMDTLRNTVVTAIQVSRSTDANRLAIARYALRYGIPYDFAYTIQAIAHDEGIDPELAFRLVDVESDFREDAVSPVGARGLTQLMPPTARSLQPGITDEQMYDRETNLRLGFRYLHWLLDRYDGRVSDALHAYNRGPGTVNRIRSEGGDPANGYAEKVLGDGDEAYRGNGFWSFTSPDPVTE
;
A
#
# COMPACT_ATOMS: atom_id res chain seq x y z
N MET A 1 -17.87 -23.10 -48.38
CA MET A 1 -17.43 -22.70 -47.01
C MET A 1 -17.98 -21.30 -46.72
N PRO A 2 -18.89 -21.09 -45.75
CA PRO A 2 -19.42 -19.76 -45.46
C PRO A 2 -18.42 -18.95 -44.67
N SER A 3 -18.15 -17.71 -45.11
CA SER A 3 -17.30 -16.72 -44.49
C SER A 3 -17.91 -16.33 -43.10
N ARG A 4 -17.12 -16.54 -42.06
CA ARG A 4 -17.45 -16.05 -40.71
C ARG A 4 -17.27 -14.53 -40.66
N ALA A 5 -18.37 -13.81 -40.59
CA ALA A 5 -18.40 -12.38 -40.32
C ALA A 5 -17.76 -12.12 -38.91
N ARG A 6 -16.82 -11.15 -38.81
CA ARG A 6 -16.28 -10.70 -37.53
C ARG A 6 -17.41 -10.02 -36.71
N PRO A 7 -17.53 -10.32 -35.42
CA PRO A 7 -18.50 -9.62 -34.57
C PRO A 7 -18.12 -8.12 -34.51
N GLY A 8 -19.11 -7.27 -34.71
CA GLY A 8 -18.98 -5.83 -34.56
C GLY A 8 -18.69 -5.45 -33.09
N PRO A 9 -18.18 -4.23 -32.83
CA PRO A 9 -17.86 -3.79 -31.49
C PRO A 9 -19.08 -3.83 -30.58
N THR A 10 -18.89 -4.31 -29.36
CA THR A 10 -19.96 -4.37 -28.36
C THR A 10 -20.38 -2.96 -27.94
N ARG A 11 -21.63 -2.79 -27.48
CA ARG A 11 -22.22 -1.49 -27.08
C ARG A 11 -21.33 -0.76 -26.04
N LYS A 12 -20.58 -1.51 -25.21
CA LYS A 12 -19.65 -1.01 -24.21
C LYS A 12 -18.40 -0.38 -24.83
N THR A 13 -17.81 -1.03 -25.86
CA THR A 13 -16.67 -0.49 -26.59
C THR A 13 -17.00 0.75 -27.43
N ALA A 14 -18.24 0.83 -27.95
CA ALA A 14 -18.71 2.00 -28.67
C ALA A 14 -18.91 3.21 -27.74
N GLN A 15 -19.35 3.00 -26.51
CA GLN A 15 -19.50 4.06 -25.51
C GLN A 15 -18.15 4.58 -25.02
N GLU A 16 -17.21 3.70 -24.72
CA GLU A 16 -15.83 4.07 -24.33
C GLU A 16 -15.09 4.84 -25.43
N VAL A 17 -15.27 4.44 -26.68
CA VAL A 17 -14.72 5.17 -27.83
C VAL A 17 -15.38 6.53 -28.00
N SER A 18 -16.70 6.64 -27.78
CA SER A 18 -17.44 7.89 -27.84
C SER A 18 -16.98 8.87 -26.75
N GLU A 19 -16.77 8.41 -25.53
CA GLU A 19 -16.28 9.22 -24.42
C GLU A 19 -14.83 9.66 -24.66
N GLY A 20 -13.97 8.78 -25.17
CA GLY A 20 -12.59 9.11 -25.56
C GLY A 20 -12.53 10.16 -26.69
N VAL A 21 -13.41 10.05 -27.69
CA VAL A 21 -13.49 11.04 -28.79
C VAL A 21 -14.04 12.39 -28.29
N ALA A 22 -15.01 12.37 -27.36
CA ALA A 22 -15.54 13.59 -26.75
C ALA A 22 -14.47 14.30 -25.93
N LEU A 23 -13.67 13.58 -25.15
CA LEU A 23 -12.53 14.13 -24.39
C LEU A 23 -11.45 14.70 -25.31
N LEU A 24 -11.13 14.00 -26.41
CA LEU A 24 -10.16 14.47 -27.40
C LEU A 24 -10.62 15.75 -28.12
N ARG A 25 -11.90 15.85 -28.44
CA ARG A 25 -12.50 17.05 -29.04
C ARG A 25 -12.50 18.24 -28.05
N LEU A 26 -12.78 17.98 -26.79
CA LEU A 26 -12.75 19.00 -25.72
C LEU A 26 -11.32 19.52 -25.52
N THR A 27 -10.33 18.62 -25.49
CA THR A 27 -8.91 19.00 -25.39
C THR A 27 -8.40 19.75 -26.60
N LEU A 28 -8.84 19.36 -27.81
CA LEU A 28 -8.45 20.06 -29.04
C LEU A 28 -9.10 21.46 -29.12
N PHE A 29 -10.37 21.59 -28.72
CA PHE A 29 -11.07 22.88 -28.63
C PHE A 29 -10.45 23.79 -27.58
N MET A 30 -10.03 23.27 -26.43
CA MET A 30 -9.29 23.99 -25.40
C MET A 30 -7.90 24.44 -25.89
N LEU A 31 -7.19 23.62 -26.68
CA LEU A 31 -5.89 23.96 -27.26
C LEU A 31 -6.00 25.03 -28.36
N CYS A 32 -6.97 24.96 -29.25
CA CYS A 32 -7.22 25.96 -30.28
C CYS A 32 -7.76 27.27 -29.71
N GLY A 33 -8.63 27.20 -28.69
CA GLY A 33 -9.14 28.39 -27.98
C GLY A 33 -8.07 29.14 -27.20
N SER A 34 -7.06 28.43 -26.68
CA SER A 34 -5.97 29.03 -25.90
C SER A 34 -5.06 29.98 -26.75
N MET A 35 -4.94 29.70 -28.05
CA MET A 35 -4.11 30.55 -28.94
C MET A 35 -4.75 31.89 -29.24
N LEU A 36 -6.09 31.97 -29.33
CA LEU A 36 -6.84 33.19 -29.60
C LEU A 36 -7.11 34.03 -28.33
N VAL A 37 -7.19 33.39 -27.17
CA VAL A 37 -7.51 34.03 -25.87
C VAL A 37 -6.26 34.53 -25.14
N SER A 38 -5.07 34.14 -25.57
CA SER A 38 -3.81 34.56 -24.93
C SER A 38 -3.52 36.06 -25.04
N THR A 39 -4.29 36.81 -25.85
CA THR A 39 -4.14 38.27 -26.03
C THR A 39 -5.00 39.09 -25.07
N ILE A 40 -5.92 38.47 -24.30
CA ILE A 40 -6.81 39.15 -23.37
C ILE A 40 -6.42 38.78 -21.93
N PRO A 41 -5.72 39.67 -21.17
CA PRO A 41 -5.16 39.33 -19.84
C PRO A 41 -6.14 38.73 -18.81
N PRO A 42 -7.41 39.20 -18.68
CA PRO A 42 -8.34 38.60 -17.69
C PRO A 42 -8.80 37.19 -18.03
N LEU A 43 -8.81 36.80 -19.32
CA LEU A 43 -9.22 35.46 -19.75
C LEU A 43 -8.10 34.43 -19.60
N ARG A 44 -6.83 34.87 -19.56
CA ARG A 44 -5.66 33.99 -19.38
C ARG A 44 -5.70 33.25 -18.03
N GLY A 45 -5.97 33.97 -16.94
CA GLY A 45 -6.08 33.38 -15.61
C GLY A 45 -7.22 32.35 -15.49
N VAL A 46 -8.37 32.61 -16.13
CA VAL A 46 -9.50 31.65 -16.15
C VAL A 46 -9.12 30.40 -16.95
N MET A 47 -8.45 30.54 -18.08
CA MET A 47 -8.02 29.41 -18.91
C MET A 47 -6.95 28.56 -18.23
N ASP A 48 -5.99 29.19 -17.53
CA ASP A 48 -4.98 28.46 -16.73
C ASP A 48 -5.61 27.70 -15.57
N THR A 49 -6.60 28.27 -14.89
CA THR A 49 -7.35 27.60 -13.83
C THR A 49 -8.12 26.41 -14.36
N LEU A 50 -8.86 26.57 -15.46
CA LEU A 50 -9.60 25.47 -16.09
C LEU A 50 -8.68 24.36 -16.57
N ARG A 51 -7.56 24.69 -17.20
CA ARG A 51 -6.55 23.72 -17.63
C ARG A 51 -5.99 22.93 -16.45
N ASN A 52 -5.61 23.60 -15.38
CA ASN A 52 -5.07 22.95 -14.18
C ASN A 52 -6.12 22.06 -13.52
N THR A 53 -7.38 22.49 -13.44
CA THR A 53 -8.48 21.68 -12.90
C THR A 53 -8.70 20.41 -13.71
N VAL A 54 -8.71 20.51 -15.05
CA VAL A 54 -8.89 19.35 -15.93
C VAL A 54 -7.70 18.38 -15.82
N VAL A 55 -6.48 18.90 -15.82
CA VAL A 55 -5.27 18.07 -15.66
C VAL A 55 -5.28 17.36 -14.31
N THR A 56 -5.60 18.06 -13.23
CA THR A 56 -5.72 17.46 -11.89
C THR A 56 -6.81 16.39 -11.84
N ALA A 57 -7.97 16.64 -12.40
CA ALA A 57 -9.06 15.66 -12.46
C ALA A 57 -8.65 14.36 -13.21
N ILE A 58 -7.95 14.51 -14.34
CA ILE A 58 -7.44 13.35 -15.11
C ILE A 58 -6.38 12.59 -14.30
N GLN A 59 -5.48 13.28 -13.60
CA GLN A 59 -4.46 12.63 -12.76
C GLN A 59 -5.09 11.86 -11.60
N VAL A 60 -6.07 12.45 -10.91
CA VAL A 60 -6.81 11.79 -9.83
C VAL A 60 -7.55 10.56 -10.34
N SER A 61 -8.22 10.63 -11.48
CA SER A 61 -8.90 9.47 -12.06
C SER A 61 -7.94 8.33 -12.37
N ARG A 62 -6.81 8.63 -13.02
CA ARG A 62 -5.78 7.62 -13.35
C ARG A 62 -5.15 7.00 -12.11
N SER A 63 -4.89 7.77 -11.06
CA SER A 63 -4.34 7.25 -9.80
C SER A 63 -5.34 6.33 -9.09
N THR A 64 -6.62 6.67 -9.12
CA THR A 64 -7.70 5.84 -8.55
C THR A 64 -7.82 4.50 -9.28
N ASP A 65 -7.76 4.50 -10.61
CA ASP A 65 -7.85 3.28 -11.40
C ASP A 65 -6.61 2.40 -11.23
N ALA A 66 -5.42 3.00 -11.18
CA ALA A 66 -4.17 2.28 -10.90
C ALA A 66 -4.20 1.63 -9.51
N ASN A 67 -4.71 2.35 -8.49
CA ASN A 67 -4.85 1.82 -7.14
C ASN A 67 -5.82 0.63 -7.08
N ARG A 68 -7.00 0.75 -7.73
CA ARG A 68 -7.96 -0.35 -7.82
C ARG A 68 -7.37 -1.59 -8.48
N LEU A 69 -6.58 -1.39 -9.55
CA LEU A 69 -5.91 -2.49 -10.23
C LEU A 69 -4.85 -3.15 -9.35
N ALA A 70 -4.08 -2.37 -8.58
CA ALA A 70 -3.11 -2.90 -7.64
C ALA A 70 -3.78 -3.77 -6.57
N ILE A 71 -4.89 -3.29 -5.95
CA ILE A 71 -5.67 -4.05 -4.98
C ILE A 71 -6.20 -5.37 -5.58
N ALA A 72 -6.75 -5.31 -6.80
CA ALA A 72 -7.23 -6.50 -7.48
C ALA A 72 -6.12 -7.53 -7.76
N ARG A 73 -4.91 -7.07 -8.07
CA ARG A 73 -3.74 -7.96 -8.25
C ARG A 73 -3.36 -8.65 -6.95
N TYR A 74 -3.36 -7.94 -5.81
CA TYR A 74 -3.11 -8.55 -4.50
C TYR A 74 -4.21 -9.55 -4.13
N ALA A 75 -5.49 -9.19 -4.31
CA ALA A 75 -6.61 -10.09 -4.07
C ALA A 75 -6.48 -11.40 -4.86
N LEU A 76 -6.14 -11.31 -6.16
CA LEU A 76 -5.93 -12.48 -7.02
C LEU A 76 -4.67 -13.28 -6.63
N ARG A 77 -3.56 -12.60 -6.32
CA ARG A 77 -2.28 -13.23 -5.98
C ARG A 77 -2.38 -14.08 -4.72
N TYR A 78 -3.05 -13.55 -3.69
CA TYR A 78 -3.17 -14.19 -2.39
C TYR A 78 -4.49 -14.95 -2.19
N GLY A 79 -5.38 -14.96 -3.18
CA GLY A 79 -6.66 -15.66 -3.11
C GLY A 79 -7.62 -15.12 -2.05
N ILE A 80 -7.52 -13.84 -1.71
CA ILE A 80 -8.33 -13.17 -0.68
C ILE A 80 -9.40 -12.27 -1.30
N PRO A 81 -10.50 -11.97 -0.58
CA PRO A 81 -11.52 -11.02 -1.03
C PRO A 81 -10.95 -9.63 -1.34
N TYR A 82 -11.53 -8.94 -2.34
CA TYR A 82 -11.09 -7.59 -2.73
C TYR A 82 -11.17 -6.58 -1.58
N ASP A 83 -12.23 -6.62 -0.79
CA ASP A 83 -12.41 -5.75 0.38
C ASP A 83 -11.33 -5.98 1.44
N PHE A 84 -10.91 -7.22 1.62
CA PHE A 84 -9.81 -7.55 2.52
C PHE A 84 -8.48 -7.01 1.98
N ALA A 85 -8.17 -7.21 0.69
CA ALA A 85 -6.99 -6.64 0.08
C ALA A 85 -6.99 -5.10 0.14
N TYR A 86 -8.17 -4.48 -0.07
CA TYR A 86 -8.35 -3.03 0.11
C TYR A 86 -8.00 -2.59 1.54
N THR A 87 -8.50 -3.30 2.55
CA THR A 87 -8.23 -2.99 3.97
C THR A 87 -6.73 -3.06 4.28
N ILE A 88 -6.04 -4.12 3.85
CA ILE A 88 -4.59 -4.26 4.04
C ILE A 88 -3.84 -3.10 3.40
N GLN A 89 -4.14 -2.79 2.13
CA GLN A 89 -3.45 -1.72 1.41
C GLN A 89 -3.72 -0.34 2.02
N ALA A 90 -4.96 -0.06 2.42
CA ALA A 90 -5.34 1.21 3.03
C ALA A 90 -4.62 1.42 4.36
N ILE A 91 -4.60 0.40 5.23
CA ILE A 91 -3.93 0.49 6.54
C ILE A 91 -2.40 0.52 6.36
N ALA A 92 -1.84 -0.23 5.41
CA ALA A 92 -0.41 -0.15 5.10
C ALA A 92 -0.01 1.27 4.70
N HIS A 93 -0.80 1.92 3.84
CA HIS A 93 -0.60 3.32 3.45
C HIS A 93 -0.71 4.26 4.66
N ASP A 94 -1.73 4.11 5.50
CA ASP A 94 -1.95 4.95 6.69
C ASP A 94 -0.80 4.85 7.69
N GLU A 95 -0.26 3.63 7.89
CA GLU A 95 0.85 3.37 8.83
C GLU A 95 2.23 3.48 8.15
N GLY A 96 2.31 3.96 6.90
CA GLY A 96 3.57 4.20 6.19
C GLY A 96 4.34 2.93 5.81
N ILE A 97 3.65 1.81 5.59
CA ILE A 97 4.25 0.54 5.18
C ILE A 97 4.07 0.34 3.67
N ASP A 98 5.12 -0.11 3.00
CA ASP A 98 5.02 -0.54 1.60
C ASP A 98 3.96 -1.65 1.46
N PRO A 99 2.98 -1.53 0.54
CA PRO A 99 1.93 -2.52 0.40
C PRO A 99 2.44 -3.93 0.12
N GLU A 100 3.46 -4.10 -0.71
CA GLU A 100 4.03 -5.43 -0.99
C GLU A 100 4.58 -6.07 0.29
N LEU A 101 5.31 -5.30 1.11
CA LEU A 101 5.82 -5.75 2.40
C LEU A 101 4.68 -6.10 3.37
N ALA A 102 3.62 -5.28 3.41
CA ALA A 102 2.46 -5.51 4.25
C ALA A 102 1.76 -6.83 3.92
N PHE A 103 1.48 -7.09 2.63
CA PHE A 103 0.85 -8.35 2.19
C PHE A 103 1.72 -9.57 2.50
N ARG A 104 3.03 -9.49 2.23
CA ARG A 104 3.97 -10.58 2.53
C ARG A 104 4.08 -10.87 4.02
N LEU A 105 4.06 -9.83 4.86
CA LEU A 105 4.06 -10.00 6.31
C LEU A 105 2.81 -10.78 6.76
N VAL A 106 1.62 -10.35 6.33
CA VAL A 106 0.35 -11.00 6.71
C VAL A 106 0.27 -12.44 6.21
N ASP A 107 0.73 -12.70 4.99
CA ASP A 107 0.85 -14.04 4.41
C ASP A 107 1.72 -14.96 5.30
N VAL A 108 2.92 -14.51 5.62
CA VAL A 108 3.89 -15.29 6.42
C VAL A 108 3.42 -15.50 7.85
N GLU A 109 2.75 -14.51 8.45
CA GLU A 109 2.34 -14.56 9.86
C GLU A 109 1.09 -15.40 10.09
N SER A 110 0.10 -15.30 9.23
CA SER A 110 -1.21 -15.91 9.48
C SER A 110 -1.82 -16.66 8.30
N ASP A 111 -1.24 -16.56 7.10
CA ASP A 111 -1.92 -17.00 5.88
C ASP A 111 -3.31 -16.34 5.76
N PHE A 112 -3.35 -15.03 6.05
CA PHE A 112 -4.55 -14.18 6.07
C PHE A 112 -5.67 -14.64 7.02
N ARG A 113 -5.37 -15.44 8.05
CA ARG A 113 -6.36 -15.90 9.04
C ARG A 113 -6.48 -14.91 10.20
N GLU A 114 -7.65 -14.31 10.33
CA GLU A 114 -7.95 -13.33 11.40
C GLU A 114 -7.91 -13.94 12.80
N ASP A 115 -8.27 -15.22 12.91
CA ASP A 115 -8.35 -15.98 14.16
C ASP A 115 -7.05 -16.73 14.51
N ALA A 116 -5.97 -16.50 13.78
CA ALA A 116 -4.71 -17.21 13.98
C ALA A 116 -4.14 -16.97 15.38
N VAL A 117 -3.72 -18.05 16.04
CA VAL A 117 -3.05 -18.05 17.34
C VAL A 117 -1.82 -18.93 17.27
N SER A 118 -0.65 -18.39 17.62
CA SER A 118 0.58 -19.19 17.70
C SER A 118 0.68 -19.95 19.04
N PRO A 119 1.52 -21.00 19.11
CA PRO A 119 1.78 -21.71 20.37
C PRO A 119 2.32 -20.83 21.49
N VAL A 120 2.93 -19.69 21.15
CA VAL A 120 3.48 -18.72 22.12
C VAL A 120 2.50 -17.57 22.41
N GLY A 121 1.30 -17.59 21.84
CA GLY A 121 0.22 -16.65 22.12
C GLY A 121 0.22 -15.38 21.25
N ALA A 122 0.94 -15.35 20.13
CA ALA A 122 0.80 -14.31 19.12
C ALA A 122 -0.57 -14.43 18.44
N ARG A 123 -1.19 -13.30 18.04
CA ARG A 123 -2.61 -13.25 17.65
C ARG A 123 -2.88 -12.48 16.37
N GLY A 124 -3.85 -12.99 15.61
CA GLY A 124 -4.45 -12.36 14.46
C GLY A 124 -3.55 -12.29 13.23
N LEU A 125 -3.92 -11.45 12.29
CA LEU A 125 -3.32 -11.35 10.96
C LEU A 125 -1.81 -11.09 10.96
N THR A 126 -1.33 -10.27 11.87
CA THR A 126 0.07 -9.86 11.99
C THR A 126 0.82 -10.58 13.11
N GLN A 127 0.20 -11.58 13.73
CA GLN A 127 0.74 -12.39 14.84
C GLN A 127 1.39 -11.52 15.92
N LEU A 128 0.67 -10.47 16.34
CA LEU A 128 1.19 -9.57 17.35
C LEU A 128 1.10 -10.18 18.75
N MET A 129 2.18 -10.08 19.52
CA MET A 129 2.19 -10.52 20.92
C MET A 129 1.34 -9.56 21.78
N PRO A 130 0.49 -10.08 22.73
CA PRO A 130 -0.33 -9.25 23.58
C PRO A 130 0.43 -8.16 24.37
N PRO A 131 1.63 -8.39 24.92
CA PRO A 131 2.41 -7.33 25.53
C PRO A 131 2.78 -6.20 24.56
N THR A 132 3.14 -6.55 23.31
CA THR A 132 3.44 -5.56 22.25
C THR A 132 2.20 -4.77 21.88
N ALA A 133 1.06 -5.43 21.69
CA ALA A 133 -0.20 -4.76 21.41
C ALA A 133 -0.58 -3.76 22.52
N ARG A 134 -0.44 -4.14 23.79
CA ARG A 134 -0.74 -3.28 24.93
C ARG A 134 0.24 -2.12 25.08
N SER A 135 1.49 -2.26 24.63
CA SER A 135 2.44 -1.14 24.62
C SER A 135 2.10 -0.09 23.54
N LEU A 136 1.51 -0.53 22.42
CA LEU A 136 1.08 0.35 21.33
C LEU A 136 -0.29 0.96 21.57
N GLN A 137 -1.19 0.21 22.24
CA GLN A 137 -2.55 0.62 22.57
C GLN A 137 -2.90 0.15 23.99
N PRO A 138 -2.67 0.97 25.02
CA PRO A 138 -3.05 0.65 26.39
C PRO A 138 -4.54 0.34 26.51
N GLY A 139 -4.88 -0.72 27.23
CA GLY A 139 -6.27 -1.14 27.45
C GLY A 139 -6.88 -2.00 26.31
N ILE A 140 -6.16 -2.31 25.26
CA ILE A 140 -6.65 -3.25 24.24
C ILE A 140 -6.96 -4.61 24.85
N THR A 141 -8.14 -5.16 24.52
CA THR A 141 -8.54 -6.50 24.95
C THR A 141 -8.01 -7.58 23.99
N ASP A 142 -8.02 -8.79 24.47
CA ASP A 142 -7.59 -9.95 23.68
C ASP A 142 -8.51 -10.17 22.45
N GLU A 143 -9.82 -9.93 22.60
CA GLU A 143 -10.80 -10.03 21.51
C GLU A 143 -10.55 -8.97 20.42
N GLN A 144 -10.19 -7.74 20.80
CA GLN A 144 -9.89 -6.67 19.87
C GLN A 144 -8.63 -6.97 19.03
N MET A 145 -7.74 -7.84 19.48
CA MET A 145 -6.58 -8.28 18.71
C MET A 145 -6.93 -9.19 17.53
N TYR A 146 -8.16 -9.69 17.44
CA TYR A 146 -8.67 -10.45 16.30
C TYR A 146 -9.50 -9.60 15.34
N ASP A 147 -9.80 -8.35 15.71
CA ASP A 147 -10.42 -7.41 14.77
C ASP A 147 -9.43 -7.07 13.66
N ARG A 148 -9.89 -7.21 12.42
CA ARG A 148 -9.07 -7.07 11.20
C ARG A 148 -8.30 -5.75 11.18
N GLU A 149 -9.02 -4.63 11.31
CA GLU A 149 -8.43 -3.32 11.18
C GLU A 149 -7.50 -3.00 12.35
N THR A 150 -7.92 -3.33 13.57
CA THR A 150 -7.14 -3.13 14.79
C THR A 150 -5.82 -3.91 14.73
N ASN A 151 -5.87 -5.18 14.34
CA ASN A 151 -4.68 -6.03 14.27
C ASN A 151 -3.69 -5.55 13.20
N LEU A 152 -4.18 -5.28 11.99
CA LEU A 152 -3.35 -4.75 10.90
C LEU A 152 -2.70 -3.43 11.29
N ARG A 153 -3.47 -2.50 11.84
CA ARG A 153 -2.97 -1.19 12.27
C ARG A 153 -1.87 -1.30 13.31
N LEU A 154 -2.08 -2.10 14.33
CA LEU A 154 -1.07 -2.30 15.37
C LEU A 154 0.18 -3.02 14.87
N GLY A 155 0.02 -4.07 14.04
CA GLY A 155 1.14 -4.80 13.47
C GLY A 155 1.99 -3.94 12.53
N PHE A 156 1.35 -3.16 11.66
CA PHE A 156 2.06 -2.27 10.75
C PHE A 156 2.72 -1.09 11.49
N ARG A 157 2.08 -0.53 12.49
CA ARG A 157 2.69 0.48 13.38
C ARG A 157 3.91 -0.07 14.10
N TYR A 158 3.85 -1.31 14.58
CA TYR A 158 5.01 -1.96 15.18
C TYR A 158 6.14 -2.18 14.17
N LEU A 159 5.82 -2.63 12.95
CA LEU A 159 6.81 -2.78 11.88
C LEU A 159 7.42 -1.42 11.49
N HIS A 160 6.61 -0.37 11.39
CA HIS A 160 7.10 0.99 11.12
C HIS A 160 8.10 1.44 12.19
N TRP A 161 7.75 1.30 13.46
CA TRP A 161 8.65 1.62 14.58
C TRP A 161 9.96 0.82 14.51
N LEU A 162 9.92 -0.44 14.09
CA LEU A 162 11.13 -1.23 13.90
C LEU A 162 11.95 -0.75 12.70
N LEU A 163 11.31 -0.38 11.60
CA LEU A 163 11.98 0.18 10.43
C LEU A 163 12.73 1.47 10.80
N ASP A 164 12.10 2.38 11.53
CA ASP A 164 12.75 3.59 12.05
C ASP A 164 13.94 3.25 12.95
N ARG A 165 13.73 2.31 13.88
CA ARG A 165 14.75 1.88 14.83
C ARG A 165 15.98 1.27 14.17
N TYR A 166 15.83 0.65 13.01
CA TYR A 166 16.90 0.01 12.26
C TYR A 166 17.32 0.80 11.00
N ASP A 167 17.06 2.11 10.96
CA ASP A 167 17.47 3.03 9.89
C ASP A 167 17.02 2.57 8.50
N GLY A 168 15.79 2.06 8.40
CA GLY A 168 15.20 1.56 7.16
C GLY A 168 15.75 0.21 6.68
N ARG A 169 16.62 -0.45 7.44
CA ARG A 169 17.12 -1.79 7.09
C ARG A 169 16.02 -2.84 7.31
N VAL A 170 15.27 -3.13 6.24
CA VAL A 170 14.07 -3.98 6.29
C VAL A 170 14.36 -5.36 6.86
N SER A 171 15.45 -6.02 6.45
CA SER A 171 15.85 -7.33 6.95
C SER A 171 16.06 -7.32 8.47
N ASP A 172 16.71 -6.28 9.00
CA ASP A 172 16.94 -6.11 10.44
C ASP A 172 15.64 -5.87 11.21
N ALA A 173 14.77 -5.04 10.66
CA ALA A 173 13.44 -4.79 11.22
C ALA A 173 12.60 -6.06 11.27
N LEU A 174 12.64 -6.89 10.22
CA LEU A 174 11.94 -8.17 10.16
C LEU A 174 12.50 -9.19 11.16
N HIS A 175 13.84 -9.28 11.32
CA HIS A 175 14.42 -10.11 12.37
C HIS A 175 13.95 -9.66 13.76
N ALA A 176 13.86 -8.33 13.99
CA ALA A 176 13.38 -7.78 15.25
C ALA A 176 11.86 -7.95 15.42
N TYR A 177 11.07 -7.93 14.34
CA TYR A 177 9.65 -8.23 14.38
C TYR A 177 9.41 -9.64 14.91
N ASN A 178 10.12 -10.62 14.35
CA ASN A 178 9.97 -12.03 14.71
C ASN A 178 10.56 -12.39 16.08
N ARG A 179 11.77 -11.89 16.41
CA ARG A 179 12.54 -12.31 17.60
C ARG A 179 12.46 -11.35 18.77
N GLY A 180 11.90 -10.16 18.56
CA GLY A 180 11.96 -9.04 19.47
C GLY A 180 13.28 -8.26 19.35
N PRO A 181 13.24 -6.91 19.41
CA PRO A 181 14.41 -6.04 19.24
C PRO A 181 15.47 -6.26 20.32
N GLY A 182 15.07 -6.63 21.54
CA GLY A 182 16.01 -6.96 22.63
C GLY A 182 16.89 -8.16 22.29
N THR A 183 16.31 -9.21 21.71
CA THR A 183 17.05 -10.41 21.29
C THR A 183 18.01 -10.08 20.15
N VAL A 184 17.58 -9.33 19.15
CA VAL A 184 18.42 -8.91 18.02
C VAL A 184 19.61 -8.08 18.51
N ASN A 185 19.35 -7.11 19.37
CA ASN A 185 20.42 -6.24 19.92
C ASN A 185 21.42 -7.04 20.76
N ARG A 186 20.97 -7.98 21.61
CA ARG A 186 21.84 -8.84 22.40
C ARG A 186 22.75 -9.69 21.51
N ILE A 187 22.19 -10.39 20.52
CA ILE A 187 22.96 -11.23 19.59
C ILE A 187 24.05 -10.40 18.88
N ARG A 188 23.72 -9.20 18.44
CA ARG A 188 24.68 -8.30 17.78
C ARG A 188 25.76 -7.82 18.73
N SER A 189 25.42 -7.47 19.97
CA SER A 189 26.41 -7.06 20.96
C SER A 189 27.39 -8.17 21.33
N GLU A 190 26.97 -9.43 21.17
CA GLU A 190 27.80 -10.63 21.34
C GLU A 190 28.60 -11.00 20.06
N GLY A 191 28.50 -10.19 18.98
CA GLY A 191 29.17 -10.43 17.69
C GLY A 191 28.50 -11.49 16.82
N GLY A 192 27.27 -11.91 17.16
CA GLY A 192 26.50 -12.90 16.42
C GLY A 192 25.63 -12.30 15.32
N ASP A 193 25.10 -13.18 14.46
CA ASP A 193 24.14 -12.83 13.41
C ASP A 193 22.71 -13.13 13.90
N PRO A 194 21.78 -12.13 13.91
CA PRO A 194 20.40 -12.35 14.30
C PRO A 194 19.55 -13.04 13.23
N ALA A 195 20.06 -13.30 12.03
CA ALA A 195 19.35 -13.95 10.96
C ALA A 195 18.83 -15.34 11.39
N ASN A 196 17.61 -15.67 10.99
CA ASN A 196 16.94 -16.95 11.29
C ASN A 196 16.03 -17.44 10.16
N GLY A 197 16.21 -16.90 8.95
CA GLY A 197 15.42 -17.22 7.76
C GLY A 197 14.05 -16.52 7.69
N TYR A 198 13.68 -15.74 8.71
CA TYR A 198 12.38 -15.06 8.70
C TYR A 198 12.31 -13.90 7.71
N ALA A 199 13.35 -13.06 7.67
CA ALA A 199 13.41 -11.96 6.73
C ALA A 199 13.38 -12.47 5.29
N GLU A 200 14.12 -13.52 4.98
CA GLU A 200 14.12 -14.18 3.68
C GLU A 200 12.74 -14.76 3.33
N LYS A 201 12.04 -15.33 4.32
CA LYS A 201 10.69 -15.84 4.13
C LYS A 201 9.71 -14.72 3.75
N VAL A 202 9.77 -13.56 4.39
CA VAL A 202 8.91 -12.41 4.09
C VAL A 202 9.31 -11.74 2.78
N LEU A 203 10.60 -11.53 2.54
CA LEU A 203 11.09 -10.81 1.35
C LEU A 203 11.09 -11.68 0.09
N GLY A 204 11.24 -13.02 0.24
CA GLY A 204 11.40 -13.93 -0.89
C GLY A 204 12.61 -13.53 -1.73
N ASP A 205 12.56 -13.79 -3.04
CA ASP A 205 13.61 -13.41 -3.99
C ASP A 205 13.74 -11.89 -4.22
N GLY A 206 12.92 -11.09 -3.52
CA GLY A 206 12.85 -9.64 -3.67
C GLY A 206 13.73 -8.82 -2.72
N ASP A 207 14.66 -9.43 -1.97
CA ASP A 207 15.52 -8.73 -1.00
C ASP A 207 16.32 -7.57 -1.64
N GLU A 208 16.75 -7.69 -2.91
CA GLU A 208 17.46 -6.62 -3.61
C GLU A 208 16.58 -5.38 -3.89
N ALA A 209 15.28 -5.55 -4.08
CA ALA A 209 14.36 -4.44 -4.32
C ALA A 209 14.21 -3.52 -3.10
N TYR A 210 14.40 -4.05 -1.89
CA TYR A 210 14.32 -3.30 -0.64
C TYR A 210 15.67 -2.74 -0.17
N ARG A 211 16.80 -3.18 -0.74
CA ARG A 211 18.15 -2.74 -0.35
C ARG A 211 18.56 -1.39 -0.92
N GLY A 212 17.91 -0.88 -1.99
CA GLY A 212 18.42 0.25 -2.76
C GLY A 212 17.49 1.43 -2.99
N ASN A 213 16.23 1.29 -2.76
CA ASN A 213 15.28 2.38 -3.03
C ASN A 213 15.00 3.13 -1.73
N GLY A 214 15.59 4.31 -1.58
CA GLY A 214 15.28 5.27 -0.51
C GLY A 214 13.83 5.76 -0.54
N PHE A 215 12.88 4.81 -0.58
CA PHE A 215 11.44 5.04 -0.60
C PHE A 215 10.89 5.50 0.77
N TRP A 216 11.70 5.46 1.80
CA TRP A 216 11.33 5.81 3.18
C TRP A 216 11.43 7.31 3.49
N SER A 217 11.24 8.20 2.51
CA SER A 217 11.06 9.63 2.77
C SER A 217 9.58 10.01 2.86
N PHE A 218 8.80 9.33 3.69
CA PHE A 218 7.57 9.89 4.20
C PHE A 218 7.90 10.61 5.51
N THR A 219 7.59 11.90 5.56
CA THR A 219 7.59 12.68 6.79
C THR A 219 6.68 11.97 7.80
N SER A 220 7.30 11.40 8.84
CA SER A 220 6.59 10.90 10.00
C SER A 220 5.57 11.94 10.47
N PRO A 221 4.32 11.55 10.78
CA PRO A 221 3.56 12.35 11.73
C PRO A 221 4.36 12.37 13.05
N ASP A 222 4.54 13.56 13.60
CA ASP A 222 5.34 13.79 14.80
C ASP A 222 5.06 12.73 15.89
N PRO A 223 6.09 12.21 16.57
CA PRO A 223 5.89 11.30 17.68
C PRO A 223 5.05 12.01 18.74
N VAL A 224 3.97 11.38 19.14
CA VAL A 224 3.21 11.80 20.29
C VAL A 224 4.17 11.80 21.49
N THR A 225 4.57 12.98 21.90
CA THR A 225 5.35 13.21 23.13
C THR A 225 4.52 12.77 24.32
N GLU A 226 5.07 11.77 25.04
CA GLU A 226 4.78 11.28 26.40
C GLU A 226 3.48 10.50 26.60
#